data_2a40f09a38b287909af1e18dcb59fe6f
#
_entry.id   2a40f09a38b287909af1e18dcb59fe6f
#
_cell.length_a   1.000
_cell.length_b   1.000
_cell.length_c   1.000
_cell.angle_alpha   90.00
_cell.angle_beta   90.00
_cell.angle_gamma   90.00
#
_symmetry.space_group_name_H-M   'P 1'
#
loop_
_entity.id
_entity.type
_entity.pdbx_description
1 polymer ?
#
loop_
_entity_poly.entity_id
_entity_poly.type
_entity_poly.pdbx_seq_one_letter_code
_entity_poly.pdbx_strand_id
1 'polypeptide(L)'
;MLQRQHNIYDSAPVRRLLSDQVRAMTPDLQRCVGDYALLIDTSADDVTPPALPMLGCWIRMHAEGRRYTGDLRAASDESLPFVDDAFELVLLQHALEAVATPASLLDEAVRVLAPGGVLAITGVHPVSAWAPWARWRARGNDLTLNMPLRLMHDLQQAGFEIEQVRRVGCVFPGSATAYAISTKVLGGGYIVMARKRRRVVTPLRIKPKSLQVPASGRLSPSTRRNAAV
;
A
#
# COMPACT_ATOMS: atom_id res chain seq x y z
N MET A 1 -28.37 13.32 -22.43
CA MET A 1 -27.01 12.93 -22.87
C MET A 1 -26.04 13.34 -21.78
N LEU A 2 -25.65 12.40 -20.91
CA LEU A 2 -24.62 12.63 -19.89
C LEU A 2 -23.28 12.79 -20.61
N GLN A 3 -22.72 14.01 -20.60
CA GLN A 3 -21.34 14.25 -21.01
C GLN A 3 -20.46 13.35 -20.16
N ARG A 4 -19.86 12.30 -20.77
CA ARG A 4 -18.72 11.61 -20.18
C ARG A 4 -17.66 12.69 -19.97
N GLN A 5 -17.49 13.13 -18.73
CA GLN A 5 -16.34 13.96 -18.36
C GLN A 5 -15.11 13.16 -18.79
N HIS A 6 -14.34 13.74 -19.70
CA HIS A 6 -13.09 13.11 -20.17
C HIS A 6 -12.15 13.00 -18.98
N ASN A 7 -12.10 11.82 -18.40
CA ASN A 7 -11.15 11.55 -17.32
C ASN A 7 -9.74 11.65 -17.93
N ILE A 8 -8.87 12.47 -17.31
CA ILE A 8 -7.49 12.65 -17.76
C ILE A 8 -6.76 11.31 -17.85
N TYR A 9 -7.12 10.37 -16.97
CA TYR A 9 -6.49 9.06 -16.82
C TYR A 9 -6.78 8.11 -17.99
N ASP A 10 -7.85 8.36 -18.78
CA ASP A 10 -8.17 7.60 -19.99
C ASP A 10 -7.34 8.05 -21.20
N SER A 11 -6.56 9.13 -21.06
CA SER A 11 -5.71 9.64 -22.13
C SER A 11 -4.52 8.71 -22.40
N ALA A 12 -4.17 8.56 -23.70
CA ALA A 12 -3.07 7.68 -24.11
C ALA A 12 -1.72 7.97 -23.42
N PRO A 13 -1.32 9.24 -23.17
CA PRO A 13 -0.09 9.52 -22.41
C PRO A 13 -0.14 8.98 -20.99
N VAL A 14 -1.25 9.17 -20.25
CA VAL A 14 -1.36 8.69 -18.87
C VAL A 14 -1.44 7.19 -18.81
N ARG A 15 -2.18 6.53 -19.71
CA ARG A 15 -2.20 5.06 -19.78
C ARG A 15 -0.80 4.47 -20.00
N ARG A 16 0.03 5.12 -20.84
CA ARG A 16 1.43 4.72 -21.02
C ARG A 16 2.22 4.90 -19.71
N LEU A 17 2.07 6.03 -19.03
CA LEU A 17 2.73 6.29 -17.76
C LEU A 17 2.34 5.24 -16.71
N LEU A 18 1.05 4.92 -16.60
CA LEU A 18 0.54 3.84 -15.74
C LEU A 18 1.19 2.49 -16.07
N SER A 19 1.25 2.14 -17.35
CA SER A 19 1.90 0.89 -17.79
C SER A 19 3.38 0.85 -17.42
N ASP A 20 4.11 1.97 -17.59
CA ASP A 20 5.52 2.07 -17.21
C ASP A 20 5.71 1.95 -15.70
N GLN A 21 4.81 2.55 -14.90
CA GLN A 21 4.83 2.45 -13.45
C GLN A 21 4.54 1.02 -12.98
N VAL A 22 3.50 0.37 -13.51
CA VAL A 22 3.17 -1.03 -13.20
C VAL A 22 4.35 -1.94 -13.55
N ARG A 23 4.91 -1.81 -14.75
CA ARG A 23 6.07 -2.60 -15.16
C ARG A 23 7.26 -2.41 -14.23
N ALA A 24 7.50 -1.16 -13.80
CA ALA A 24 8.62 -0.84 -12.94
C ALA A 24 8.48 -1.40 -11.51
N MET A 25 7.26 -1.46 -10.96
CA MET A 25 7.01 -1.96 -9.60
C MET A 25 6.72 -3.47 -9.52
N THR A 26 6.31 -4.11 -10.63
CA THR A 26 5.94 -5.53 -10.64
C THR A 26 7.00 -6.44 -10.02
N PRO A 27 8.32 -6.31 -10.26
CA PRO A 27 9.31 -7.18 -9.66
C PRO A 27 9.35 -7.10 -8.13
N ASP A 28 9.04 -5.93 -7.57
CA ASP A 28 9.02 -5.73 -6.12
C ASP A 28 7.69 -6.24 -5.54
N LEU A 29 6.57 -6.02 -6.24
CA LEU A 29 5.25 -6.52 -5.85
C LEU A 29 5.17 -8.06 -5.90
N GLN A 30 5.91 -8.72 -6.78
CA GLN A 30 5.96 -10.19 -6.85
C GLN A 30 6.52 -10.84 -5.59
N ARG A 31 7.15 -10.07 -4.71
CA ARG A 31 7.62 -10.54 -3.39
C ARG A 31 6.54 -10.46 -2.31
N CYS A 32 5.41 -9.83 -2.62
CA CYS A 32 4.28 -9.77 -1.69
C CYS A 32 3.58 -11.14 -1.67
N VAL A 33 3.31 -11.60 -0.47
CA VAL A 33 2.65 -12.89 -0.19
C VAL A 33 1.44 -12.60 0.67
N GLY A 34 0.31 -13.20 0.35
CA GLY A 34 -0.91 -13.07 1.14
C GLY A 34 -2.16 -13.47 0.38
N ASP A 35 -3.29 -13.31 1.04
CA ASP A 35 -4.58 -13.73 0.51
C ASP A 35 -5.28 -12.62 -0.27
N TYR A 36 -5.15 -11.35 0.16
CA TYR A 36 -5.91 -10.24 -0.40
C TYR A 36 -5.05 -9.03 -0.74
N ALA A 37 -5.31 -8.46 -1.90
CA ALA A 37 -4.75 -7.17 -2.31
C ALA A 37 -5.87 -6.21 -2.70
N LEU A 38 -5.70 -4.94 -2.34
CA LEU A 38 -6.60 -3.85 -2.71
C LEU A 38 -5.94 -3.00 -3.79
N LEU A 39 -6.64 -2.82 -4.91
CA LEU A 39 -6.29 -1.86 -5.95
C LEU A 39 -7.31 -0.72 -5.94
N ILE A 40 -6.83 0.51 -5.76
CA ILE A 40 -7.64 1.71 -5.99
C ILE A 40 -7.02 2.47 -7.15
N ASP A 41 -7.75 2.53 -8.26
CA ASP A 41 -7.34 3.20 -9.49
C ASP A 41 -8.26 4.38 -9.84
N THR A 42 -7.96 5.06 -10.94
CA THR A 42 -8.69 6.24 -11.43
C THR A 42 -9.17 6.08 -12.87
N SER A 43 -8.86 4.97 -13.52
CA SER A 43 -9.28 4.71 -14.90
C SER A 43 -10.57 3.90 -14.93
N ALA A 44 -11.55 4.34 -15.70
CA ALA A 44 -12.80 3.61 -15.92
C ALA A 44 -12.61 2.38 -16.83
N ASP A 45 -11.51 2.35 -17.59
CA ASP A 45 -11.14 1.19 -18.40
C ASP A 45 -10.65 0.07 -17.49
N ASP A 46 -10.93 -1.16 -17.86
CA ASP A 46 -10.63 -2.37 -17.09
C ASP A 46 -9.11 -2.59 -16.95
N VAL A 47 -8.49 -1.83 -16.04
CA VAL A 47 -7.06 -1.96 -15.75
C VAL A 47 -6.84 -3.31 -15.09
N THR A 48 -6.22 -4.22 -15.83
CA THR A 48 -5.85 -5.53 -15.28
C THR A 48 -4.75 -5.35 -14.23
N PRO A 49 -5.00 -5.77 -12.97
CA PRO A 49 -3.96 -5.69 -11.96
C PRO A 49 -2.75 -6.55 -12.35
N PRO A 50 -1.56 -6.22 -11.84
CA PRO A 50 -0.37 -7.02 -12.13
C PRO A 50 -0.58 -8.46 -11.65
N ALA A 51 -0.12 -9.42 -12.45
CA ALA A 51 -0.14 -10.83 -12.07
C ALA A 51 0.88 -11.06 -10.94
N LEU A 52 0.39 -11.36 -9.75
CA LEU A 52 1.19 -11.65 -8.56
C LEU A 52 0.92 -13.08 -8.11
N PRO A 53 1.82 -14.04 -8.44
CA PRO A 53 1.54 -15.47 -8.24
C PRO A 53 1.43 -15.90 -6.77
N MET A 54 1.92 -15.09 -5.85
CA MET A 54 1.86 -15.37 -4.41
C MET A 54 0.78 -14.58 -3.67
N LEU A 55 -0.11 -13.90 -4.41
CA LEU A 55 -1.26 -13.18 -3.91
C LEU A 55 -2.54 -13.83 -4.41
N GLY A 56 -3.49 -14.11 -3.50
CA GLY A 56 -4.70 -14.88 -3.80
C GLY A 56 -5.72 -14.12 -4.63
N CYS A 57 -6.17 -12.98 -4.15
CA CYS A 57 -7.29 -12.25 -4.76
C CYS A 57 -7.07 -10.74 -4.77
N TRP A 58 -7.49 -10.09 -5.85
CA TRP A 58 -7.56 -8.63 -5.95
C TRP A 58 -8.99 -8.15 -5.69
N ILE A 59 -9.12 -7.16 -4.82
CA ILE A 59 -10.32 -6.34 -4.70
C ILE A 59 -10.02 -5.02 -5.40
N ARG A 60 -10.91 -4.62 -6.30
CA ARG A 60 -10.71 -3.46 -7.15
C ARG A 60 -11.74 -2.39 -6.84
N MET A 61 -11.25 -1.19 -6.62
CA MET A 61 -12.06 0.00 -6.45
C MET A 61 -11.58 1.10 -7.39
N HIS A 62 -12.53 1.84 -7.92
CA HIS A 62 -12.26 2.95 -8.83
C HIS A 62 -12.64 4.26 -8.13
N ALA A 63 -11.68 5.18 -8.04
CA ALA A 63 -11.88 6.48 -7.41
C ALA A 63 -12.40 7.50 -8.43
N GLU A 64 -13.62 8.00 -8.23
CA GLU A 64 -14.24 9.02 -9.07
C GLU A 64 -14.75 10.19 -8.21
N GLY A 65 -13.92 11.21 -8.08
CA GLY A 65 -14.26 12.41 -7.32
C GLY A 65 -14.56 12.13 -5.84
N ARG A 66 -15.83 12.01 -5.50
CA ARG A 66 -16.30 11.77 -4.13
C ARG A 66 -16.87 10.37 -3.89
N ARG A 67 -16.61 9.42 -4.78
CA ARG A 67 -17.13 8.06 -4.70
C ARG A 67 -16.08 7.04 -5.09
N TYR A 68 -16.19 5.87 -4.50
CA TYR A 68 -15.50 4.66 -4.93
C TYR A 68 -16.50 3.70 -5.54
N THR A 69 -16.18 3.15 -6.69
CA THR A 69 -16.99 2.15 -7.42
C THR A 69 -16.10 0.95 -7.77
N GLY A 70 -16.68 -0.15 -8.21
CA GLY A 70 -15.95 -1.37 -8.54
C GLY A 70 -16.57 -2.58 -7.86
N ASP A 71 -15.74 -3.45 -7.30
CA ASP A 71 -16.20 -4.65 -6.57
C ASP A 71 -17.07 -4.27 -5.36
N LEU A 72 -16.78 -3.12 -4.75
CA LEU A 72 -17.58 -2.51 -3.70
C LEU A 72 -17.84 -1.04 -4.02
N ARG A 73 -18.80 -0.45 -3.31
CA ARG A 73 -19.14 0.97 -3.43
C ARG A 73 -19.04 1.64 -2.07
N ALA A 74 -18.40 2.80 -2.04
CA ALA A 74 -18.29 3.65 -0.85
C ALA A 74 -18.29 5.13 -1.23
N ALA A 75 -18.63 5.99 -0.30
CA ALA A 75 -18.42 7.43 -0.45
C ALA A 75 -16.99 7.78 -0.01
N SER A 76 -16.42 8.85 -0.56
CA SER A 76 -15.03 9.23 -0.22
C SER A 76 -14.88 9.88 1.15
N ASP A 77 -15.97 10.25 1.78
CA ASP A 77 -16.10 10.81 3.14
C ASP A 77 -16.43 9.74 4.18
N GLU A 78 -16.66 8.50 3.76
CA GLU A 78 -16.88 7.35 4.63
C GLU A 78 -15.65 6.46 4.68
N SER A 79 -15.50 5.71 5.78
CA SER A 79 -14.47 4.67 5.86
C SER A 79 -14.68 3.60 4.80
N LEU A 80 -13.59 3.10 4.23
CA LEU A 80 -13.67 1.97 3.29
C LEU A 80 -14.35 0.78 3.97
N PRO A 81 -15.22 0.05 3.25
CA PRO A 81 -16.02 -1.05 3.82
C PRO A 81 -15.18 -2.32 4.08
N PHE A 82 -14.00 -2.15 4.66
CA PHE A 82 -13.08 -3.22 5.01
C PHE A 82 -12.71 -3.13 6.49
N VAL A 83 -12.46 -4.28 7.09
CA VAL A 83 -11.93 -4.36 8.45
C VAL A 83 -10.47 -3.89 8.49
N ASP A 84 -9.99 -3.56 9.68
CA ASP A 84 -8.60 -3.22 9.88
C ASP A 84 -7.69 -4.39 9.52
N ASP A 85 -6.51 -4.07 8.98
CA ASP A 85 -5.46 -5.05 8.68
C ASP A 85 -5.90 -6.17 7.71
N ALA A 86 -6.85 -5.88 6.78
CA ALA A 86 -7.46 -6.84 5.86
C ALA A 86 -6.59 -7.23 4.66
N PHE A 87 -5.60 -6.41 4.29
CA PHE A 87 -4.85 -6.56 3.05
C PHE A 87 -3.34 -6.65 3.28
N GLU A 88 -2.68 -7.55 2.59
CA GLU A 88 -1.22 -7.64 2.55
C GLU A 88 -0.58 -6.68 1.54
N LEU A 89 -1.35 -6.24 0.55
CA LEU A 89 -0.95 -5.25 -0.43
C LEU A 89 -2.07 -4.25 -0.68
N VAL A 90 -1.74 -2.96 -0.61
CA VAL A 90 -2.60 -1.87 -1.08
C VAL A 90 -1.87 -1.11 -2.19
N LEU A 91 -2.48 -1.02 -3.36
CA LEU A 91 -1.94 -0.34 -4.53
C LEU A 91 -2.84 0.85 -4.89
N LEU A 92 -2.33 2.07 -4.70
CA LEU A 92 -3.00 3.32 -5.06
C LEU A 92 -2.45 3.83 -6.40
N GLN A 93 -3.19 3.60 -7.49
CA GLN A 93 -2.80 4.04 -8.83
C GLN A 93 -3.41 5.39 -9.16
N HIS A 94 -2.64 6.47 -8.99
CA HIS A 94 -3.09 7.86 -9.16
C HIS A 94 -4.31 8.24 -8.31
N ALA A 95 -4.74 7.38 -7.41
CA ALA A 95 -5.96 7.56 -6.62
C ALA A 95 -5.89 8.82 -5.74
N LEU A 96 -4.73 9.11 -5.15
CA LEU A 96 -4.53 10.32 -4.32
C LEU A 96 -4.64 11.62 -5.10
N GLU A 97 -4.58 11.58 -6.43
CA GLU A 97 -4.69 12.76 -7.30
C GLU A 97 -6.13 13.07 -7.68
N ALA A 98 -6.98 12.03 -7.68
CA ALA A 98 -8.35 12.09 -8.18
C ALA A 98 -9.40 12.23 -7.09
N VAL A 99 -9.05 11.99 -5.82
CA VAL A 99 -9.98 12.11 -4.70
C VAL A 99 -9.97 13.53 -4.11
N ALA A 100 -11.11 13.94 -3.59
CA ALA A 100 -11.26 15.24 -2.95
C ALA A 100 -10.44 15.36 -1.64
N THR A 101 -10.25 14.23 -0.94
CA THR A 101 -9.56 14.16 0.36
C THR A 101 -8.43 13.13 0.33
N PRO A 102 -7.25 13.47 -0.24
CA PRO A 102 -6.12 12.51 -0.35
C PRO A 102 -5.63 11.99 0.99
N ALA A 103 -5.64 12.84 2.03
CA ALA A 103 -5.21 12.45 3.38
C ALA A 103 -6.12 11.37 3.96
N SER A 104 -7.44 11.52 3.84
CA SER A 104 -8.41 10.52 4.31
C SER A 104 -8.23 9.17 3.60
N LEU A 105 -8.00 9.17 2.27
CA LEU A 105 -7.71 7.94 1.55
C LEU A 105 -6.40 7.29 2.02
N LEU A 106 -5.38 8.09 2.31
CA LEU A 106 -4.10 7.57 2.81
C LEU A 106 -4.28 6.94 4.20
N ASP A 107 -5.02 7.59 5.10
CA ASP A 107 -5.32 7.07 6.44
C ASP A 107 -6.10 5.76 6.37
N GLU A 108 -7.08 5.67 5.48
CA GLU A 108 -7.84 4.44 5.23
C GLU A 108 -6.96 3.33 4.65
N ALA A 109 -6.08 3.65 3.69
CA ALA A 109 -5.12 2.69 3.16
C ALA A 109 -4.17 2.15 4.26
N VAL A 110 -3.75 3.03 5.18
CA VAL A 110 -2.96 2.65 6.36
C VAL A 110 -3.75 1.75 7.30
N ARG A 111 -5.04 2.04 7.53
CA ARG A 111 -5.92 1.27 8.41
C ARG A 111 -6.14 -0.15 7.90
N VAL A 112 -6.50 -0.28 6.62
CA VAL A 112 -6.84 -1.59 6.04
C VAL A 112 -5.62 -2.46 5.71
N LEU A 113 -4.41 -1.90 5.69
CA LEU A 113 -3.19 -2.64 5.40
C LEU A 113 -2.70 -3.41 6.63
N ALA A 114 -2.44 -4.69 6.47
CA ALA A 114 -1.94 -5.59 7.54
C ALA A 114 -0.52 -5.21 8.00
N PRO A 115 -0.16 -5.50 9.27
CA PRO A 115 1.22 -5.34 9.74
C PRO A 115 2.21 -6.20 8.94
N GLY A 116 3.20 -5.56 8.33
CA GLY A 116 4.14 -6.19 7.40
C GLY A 116 3.69 -6.13 5.95
N GLY A 117 2.48 -5.64 5.68
CA GLY A 117 1.96 -5.41 4.33
C GLY A 117 2.65 -4.27 3.60
N VAL A 118 2.47 -4.22 2.30
CA VAL A 118 3.09 -3.25 1.40
C VAL A 118 2.05 -2.26 0.89
N LEU A 119 2.36 -0.98 1.02
CA LEU A 119 1.63 0.11 0.38
C LEU A 119 2.44 0.61 -0.82
N ALA A 120 1.86 0.53 -2.01
CA ALA A 120 2.44 1.07 -3.24
C ALA A 120 1.59 2.25 -3.73
N ILE A 121 2.21 3.39 -3.96
CA ILE A 121 1.55 4.62 -4.40
C ILE A 121 2.19 5.08 -5.69
N THR A 122 1.38 5.38 -6.69
CA THR A 122 1.85 5.98 -7.95
C THR A 122 1.15 7.31 -8.20
N GLY A 123 1.82 8.18 -8.95
CA GLY A 123 1.26 9.48 -9.32
C GLY A 123 2.11 10.22 -10.34
N VAL A 124 1.63 11.39 -10.75
CA VAL A 124 2.36 12.36 -11.57
C VAL A 124 3.26 13.19 -10.66
N HIS A 125 4.54 13.30 -11.02
CA HIS A 125 5.47 14.07 -10.20
C HIS A 125 5.22 15.59 -10.35
N PRO A 126 4.95 16.33 -9.25
CA PRO A 126 4.57 17.75 -9.31
C PRO A 126 5.63 18.65 -9.95
N VAL A 127 6.92 18.27 -9.82
CA VAL A 127 8.06 18.97 -10.42
C VAL A 127 8.51 18.20 -11.66
N SER A 128 7.63 18.11 -12.65
CA SER A 128 7.90 17.48 -13.94
C SER A 128 7.18 18.25 -15.05
N ALA A 129 7.57 18.05 -16.30
CA ALA A 129 6.88 18.61 -17.45
C ALA A 129 5.43 18.08 -17.60
N TRP A 130 5.09 17.01 -16.91
CA TRP A 130 3.73 16.46 -16.85
C TRP A 130 2.79 17.30 -15.99
N ALA A 131 3.28 17.97 -14.95
CA ALA A 131 2.43 18.70 -14.02
C ALA A 131 1.64 19.85 -14.69
N PRO A 132 2.23 20.75 -15.51
CA PRO A 132 1.48 21.78 -16.21
C PRO A 132 0.51 21.17 -17.23
N TRP A 133 0.91 20.11 -17.94
CA TRP A 133 0.04 19.41 -18.88
C TRP A 133 -1.14 18.76 -18.18
N ALA A 134 -0.91 18.06 -17.05
CA ALA A 134 -1.95 17.42 -16.28
C ALA A 134 -2.96 18.44 -15.74
N ARG A 135 -2.49 19.57 -15.17
CA ARG A 135 -3.36 20.66 -14.71
C ARG A 135 -4.15 21.29 -15.84
N TRP A 136 -3.52 21.48 -17.01
CA TRP A 136 -4.22 22.01 -18.17
C TRP A 136 -5.31 21.06 -18.67
N ARG A 137 -5.03 19.75 -18.67
CA ARG A 137 -5.96 18.72 -19.14
C ARG A 137 -7.10 18.47 -18.14
N ALA A 138 -6.83 18.60 -16.85
CA ALA A 138 -7.79 18.42 -15.76
C ALA A 138 -8.69 19.67 -15.54
N ARG A 139 -8.67 20.66 -16.44
CA ARG A 139 -9.47 21.88 -16.28
C ARG A 139 -10.92 21.54 -16.00
N GLY A 140 -11.40 21.92 -14.78
CA GLY A 140 -12.75 21.64 -14.31
C GLY A 140 -12.87 20.44 -13.35
N ASN A 141 -11.77 19.69 -13.14
CA ASN A 141 -11.71 18.63 -12.13
C ASN A 141 -10.63 18.99 -11.09
N ASP A 142 -10.90 18.64 -9.83
CA ASP A 142 -9.93 18.82 -8.75
C ASP A 142 -8.79 17.80 -8.94
N LEU A 143 -7.62 18.29 -9.37
CA LEU A 143 -6.40 17.49 -9.49
C LEU A 143 -5.40 17.92 -8.42
N THR A 144 -5.12 17.04 -7.49
CA THR A 144 -4.16 17.28 -6.41
C THR A 144 -2.87 16.50 -6.66
N LEU A 145 -1.80 17.18 -7.08
CA LEU A 145 -0.49 16.55 -7.27
C LEU A 145 0.26 16.49 -5.94
N ASN A 146 0.59 15.28 -5.50
CA ASN A 146 1.26 15.05 -4.24
C ASN A 146 2.78 14.95 -4.41
N MET A 147 3.54 15.62 -3.53
CA MET A 147 5.00 15.51 -3.50
C MET A 147 5.43 14.19 -2.87
N PRO A 148 6.23 13.36 -3.56
CA PRO A 148 6.70 12.09 -2.99
C PRO A 148 7.41 12.24 -1.64
N LEU A 149 8.19 13.31 -1.46
CA LEU A 149 8.89 13.59 -0.20
C LEU A 149 7.93 13.81 0.96
N ARG A 150 6.80 14.49 0.72
CA ARG A 150 5.77 14.69 1.75
C ARG A 150 5.08 13.36 2.09
N LEU A 151 4.70 12.58 1.07
CA LEU A 151 4.12 11.25 1.27
C LEU A 151 5.06 10.33 2.06
N MET A 152 6.36 10.36 1.77
CA MET A 152 7.36 9.61 2.54
C MET A 152 7.36 10.02 4.00
N HIS A 153 7.35 11.33 4.28
CA HIS A 153 7.34 11.85 5.64
C HIS A 153 6.09 11.43 6.40
N ASP A 154 4.91 11.59 5.78
CA ASP A 154 3.62 11.23 6.38
C ASP A 154 3.56 9.71 6.67
N LEU A 155 4.04 8.87 5.73
CA LEU A 155 4.11 7.42 5.91
C LEU A 155 5.10 7.03 7.01
N GLN A 156 6.26 7.68 7.10
CA GLN A 156 7.22 7.41 8.17
C GLN A 156 6.65 7.76 9.55
N GLN A 157 5.90 8.86 9.65
CA GLN A 157 5.18 9.21 10.88
C GLN A 157 4.09 8.20 11.23
N ALA A 158 3.41 7.64 10.21
CA ALA A 158 2.45 6.56 10.39
C ALA A 158 3.08 5.19 10.70
N GLY A 159 4.42 5.12 10.84
CA GLY A 159 5.14 3.90 11.24
C GLY A 159 5.51 3.00 10.06
N PHE A 160 5.58 3.52 8.85
CA PHE A 160 6.06 2.77 7.69
C PHE A 160 7.57 2.85 7.54
N GLU A 161 8.13 1.81 6.96
CA GLU A 161 9.49 1.79 6.43
C GLU A 161 9.43 2.00 4.91
N ILE A 162 10.12 3.02 4.41
CA ILE A 162 10.15 3.32 2.98
C ILE A 162 11.13 2.36 2.31
N GLU A 163 10.61 1.46 1.48
CA GLU A 163 11.44 0.49 0.74
C GLU A 163 12.02 1.10 -0.53
N GLN A 164 11.22 1.91 -1.22
CA GLN A 164 11.63 2.44 -2.50
C GLN A 164 10.89 3.73 -2.87
N VAL A 165 11.65 4.66 -3.44
CA VAL A 165 11.10 5.84 -4.13
C VAL A 165 11.85 6.00 -5.45
N ARG A 166 11.11 6.06 -6.55
CA ARG A 166 11.72 6.27 -7.87
C ARG A 166 10.80 7.07 -8.79
N ARG A 167 11.42 7.73 -9.75
CA ARG A 167 10.72 8.38 -10.86
C ARG A 167 10.68 7.44 -12.06
N VAL A 168 9.59 7.46 -12.80
CA VAL A 168 9.34 6.55 -13.92
C VAL A 168 8.63 7.30 -15.05
N GLY A 169 8.73 6.74 -16.24
CA GLY A 169 8.07 7.24 -17.44
C GLY A 169 8.87 8.30 -18.19
N CYS A 170 8.31 8.76 -19.29
CA CYS A 170 8.90 9.77 -20.15
C CYS A 170 8.98 11.14 -19.49
N VAL A 171 9.93 11.98 -19.92
CA VAL A 171 10.07 13.37 -19.43
C VAL A 171 8.88 14.23 -19.83
N PHE A 172 8.37 14.06 -21.05
CA PHE A 172 7.24 14.83 -21.59
C PHE A 172 6.04 13.94 -21.92
N PRO A 173 4.80 14.42 -21.67
CA PRO A 173 3.60 13.74 -22.14
C PRO A 173 3.52 13.77 -23.66
N GLY A 174 3.23 12.62 -24.29
CA GLY A 174 3.02 12.54 -25.73
C GLY A 174 4.26 12.24 -26.58
N SER A 175 5.46 12.07 -26.04
CA SER A 175 6.60 11.61 -26.81
C SER A 175 6.38 10.15 -27.24
N ALA A 176 6.06 9.98 -28.53
CA ALA A 176 5.76 8.67 -29.14
C ALA A 176 7.02 7.83 -29.39
N THR A 177 8.19 8.37 -29.15
CA THR A 177 9.47 7.72 -29.45
C THR A 177 9.73 6.60 -28.45
N ALA A 178 9.87 5.38 -28.97
CA ALA A 178 10.18 4.16 -28.22
C ALA A 178 11.53 4.24 -27.44
N TYR A 179 12.27 5.31 -27.61
CA TYR A 179 13.54 5.62 -26.95
C TYR A 179 13.44 6.85 -26.04
N ALA A 180 12.25 7.21 -25.58
CA ALA A 180 12.17 8.18 -24.49
C ALA A 180 12.93 7.58 -23.32
N ILE A 181 14.14 8.08 -23.12
CA ILE A 181 15.08 7.73 -22.07
C ILE A 181 14.26 7.70 -20.77
N SER A 182 13.97 6.49 -20.26
CA SER A 182 13.40 6.30 -18.94
C SER A 182 14.49 6.72 -17.96
N THR A 183 14.63 8.04 -17.81
CA THR A 183 15.61 8.59 -16.90
C THR A 183 15.05 8.40 -15.50
N LYS A 184 15.67 7.55 -14.72
CA LYS A 184 15.35 7.34 -13.30
C LYS A 184 15.28 8.65 -12.50
N VAL A 185 15.80 9.74 -13.05
CA VAL A 185 15.91 11.06 -12.41
C VAL A 185 14.82 12.03 -12.87
N LEU A 186 14.41 12.01 -14.15
CA LEU A 186 13.53 13.03 -14.76
C LEU A 186 12.16 12.49 -15.19
N GLY A 187 11.82 11.23 -14.81
CA GLY A 187 10.53 10.62 -15.15
C GLY A 187 9.33 11.48 -14.75
N GLY A 188 8.27 11.42 -15.56
CA GLY A 188 7.06 12.21 -15.35
C GLY A 188 6.20 11.74 -14.18
N GLY A 189 6.28 10.45 -13.83
CA GLY A 189 5.59 9.87 -12.69
C GLY A 189 6.53 9.47 -11.57
N TYR A 190 5.94 9.15 -10.42
CA TYR A 190 6.67 8.58 -9.28
C TYR A 190 6.02 7.27 -8.81
N ILE A 191 6.82 6.49 -8.12
CA ILE A 191 6.42 5.31 -7.35
C ILE A 191 7.00 5.48 -5.95
N VAL A 192 6.16 5.29 -4.93
CA VAL A 192 6.55 5.17 -3.53
C VAL A 192 6.10 3.80 -3.04
N MET A 193 7.03 3.00 -2.54
CA MET A 193 6.72 1.73 -1.90
C MET A 193 7.16 1.78 -0.45
N ALA A 194 6.24 1.43 0.44
CA ALA A 194 6.45 1.46 1.87
C ALA A 194 5.86 0.21 2.53
N ARG A 195 6.52 -0.30 3.55
CA ARG A 195 6.08 -1.45 4.32
C ARG A 195 5.62 -1.03 5.70
N LYS A 196 4.41 -1.45 6.08
CA LYS A 196 3.89 -1.22 7.44
C LYS A 196 4.70 -2.03 8.43
N ARG A 197 5.29 -1.37 9.43
CA ARG A 197 6.07 -2.09 10.45
C ARG A 197 5.18 -3.09 11.19
N ARG A 198 5.71 -4.28 11.42
CA ARG A 198 5.05 -5.26 12.29
C ARG A 198 5.04 -4.71 13.71
N ARG A 199 3.87 -4.70 14.36
CA ARG A 199 3.82 -4.45 15.80
C ARG A 199 4.58 -5.58 16.48
N VAL A 200 5.71 -5.27 17.06
CA VAL A 200 6.43 -6.22 17.91
C VAL A 200 5.56 -6.42 19.15
N VAL A 201 4.81 -7.51 19.16
CA VAL A 201 4.19 -7.97 20.40
C VAL A 201 5.34 -8.41 21.28
N THR A 202 5.73 -7.57 22.23
CA THR A 202 6.68 -7.98 23.27
C THR A 202 6.03 -9.14 24.02
N PRO A 203 6.53 -10.37 23.91
CA PRO A 203 5.93 -11.48 24.63
C PRO A 203 6.00 -11.13 26.12
N LEU A 204 4.84 -11.03 26.76
CA LEU A 204 4.77 -10.93 28.22
C LEU A 204 5.53 -12.13 28.76
N ARG A 205 6.73 -11.90 29.28
CA ARG A 205 7.52 -12.92 29.95
C ARG A 205 6.76 -13.30 31.21
N ILE A 206 5.91 -14.31 31.10
CA ILE A 206 5.25 -14.91 32.26
C ILE A 206 6.37 -15.47 33.09
N LYS A 207 6.74 -14.76 34.17
CA LYS A 207 7.66 -15.31 35.18
C LYS A 207 6.95 -16.54 35.72
N PRO A 208 7.49 -17.75 35.56
CA PRO A 208 6.89 -18.91 36.21
C PRO A 208 6.88 -18.61 37.70
N LYS A 209 5.67 -18.63 38.29
CA LYS A 209 5.52 -18.52 39.74
C LYS A 209 6.28 -19.71 40.32
N SER A 210 7.38 -19.44 41.00
CA SER A 210 8.13 -20.51 41.67
C SER A 210 7.19 -21.20 42.64
N LEU A 211 6.75 -22.39 42.28
CA LEU A 211 6.06 -23.27 43.21
C LEU A 211 7.07 -23.61 44.29
N GLN A 212 6.94 -22.97 45.44
CA GLN A 212 7.61 -23.42 46.63
C GLN A 212 6.97 -24.77 46.98
N VAL A 213 7.63 -25.83 46.59
CA VAL A 213 7.28 -27.18 47.07
C VAL A 213 7.72 -27.20 48.50
N PRO A 214 6.80 -27.35 49.48
CA PRO A 214 7.20 -27.50 50.89
C PRO A 214 7.97 -28.81 50.99
N ALA A 215 9.27 -28.73 51.25
CA ALA A 215 10.08 -29.90 51.55
C ALA A 215 9.76 -30.35 52.97
N SER A 216 8.68 -31.12 53.11
CA SER A 216 8.42 -31.88 54.34
C SER A 216 9.24 -33.18 54.29
N GLY A 217 10.53 -33.05 54.44
CA GLY A 217 11.42 -34.18 54.62
C GLY A 217 11.38 -34.70 56.06
N ARG A 218 10.37 -35.40 56.43
CA ARG A 218 10.48 -36.34 57.55
C ARG A 218 11.05 -37.63 56.98
N LEU A 219 12.37 -37.77 57.14
CA LEU A 219 13.03 -39.06 57.00
C LEU A 219 12.57 -39.98 58.12
N SER A 220 11.85 -41.04 57.78
CA SER A 220 11.51 -42.11 58.71
C SER A 220 12.79 -42.84 59.13
N PRO A 221 13.02 -43.11 60.42
CA PRO A 221 14.23 -43.79 60.85
C PRO A 221 14.20 -45.24 60.36
N SER A 222 15.23 -45.65 59.64
CA SER A 222 15.39 -47.02 59.16
C SER A 222 15.52 -47.98 60.34
N THR A 223 14.65 -48.97 60.37
CA THR A 223 14.68 -50.09 61.32
C THR A 223 15.93 -50.93 61.07
N ARG A 224 16.87 -50.88 61.98
CA ARG A 224 18.05 -51.75 62.03
C ARG A 224 17.61 -53.15 62.34
N ARG A 225 17.68 -54.08 61.42
CA ARG A 225 17.57 -55.52 61.72
C ARG A 225 18.88 -55.99 62.30
N ASN A 226 18.86 -56.38 63.59
CA ASN A 226 19.91 -57.17 64.20
C ASN A 226 19.75 -58.63 63.68
N ALA A 227 20.79 -59.13 63.02
CA ALA A 227 20.97 -60.56 62.82
C ALA A 227 21.87 -61.02 63.94
N ALA A 228 21.31 -61.89 64.80
CA ALA A 228 22.06 -62.68 65.80
C ALA A 228 22.00 -64.13 65.43
N VAL A 229 23.18 -64.80 65.48
CA VAL A 229 23.56 -66.22 65.45
C VAL A 229 23.65 -66.84 64.09
#